data_c94a81591352fb5a154dae9db1f23abb
#
_entry.id   c94a81591352fb5a154dae9db1f23abb
#
_cell.length_a   1.000
_cell.length_b   1.000
_cell.length_c   1.000
_cell.angle_alpha   90.00
_cell.angle_beta   90.00
_cell.angle_gamma   90.00
#
_symmetry.space_group_name_H-M   'P 1'
#
loop_
_entity.id
_entity.type
_entity.pdbx_description
1 polymer ?
#
loop_
_entity_poly.entity_id
_entity_poly.type
_entity_poly.pdbx_seq_one_letter_code
_entity_poly.pdbx_strand_id
1 'polypeptide(L)'
;MNTKKMLAVLVSVAMCGAAFAGCGNNADSSKAESKAESSSSQVEKMPETDEEWTQAMYDKAMVSYGNTSMMQNVIKKAQSGEKVTVAYLGGSITEGISAGADGCYAKLTYDYFAQKFGTGDNVQYVNAGLSGTPSKLGILRLDRDVLAYEPDICFIEFAVNDGTETDYQNAYESIVRTLLQKNITPVLLFSVTENDHSAQDYMKQIGEFYHLPMISYCDALRYLFANNRMTWKDFSDDQSHPNTEGHKLVASMVDYYFDTVMDVAPEGDYVMPTDTVFSPREVDAHMYEGDSLTPTSLGSWKEGSTIASFTNGWTYDNTGDNSPIVFDFKAVSYTHLTLPTN
;
A
#
# COMPACT_ATOMS: atom_id res chain seq x y z
N MET A 1 -7.90 16.82 -29.81
CA MET A 1 -7.95 17.96 -28.88
C MET A 1 -6.73 17.84 -27.98
N ASN A 2 -5.92 18.84 -27.84
CA ASN A 2 -4.51 18.73 -27.43
C ASN A 2 -4.33 18.32 -25.95
N THR A 3 -3.80 17.14 -25.73
CA THR A 3 -3.38 16.54 -24.44
C THR A 3 -2.16 17.20 -23.78
N LYS A 4 -1.66 18.32 -24.31
CA LYS A 4 -0.43 18.98 -23.84
C LYS A 4 -0.62 20.04 -22.75
N LYS A 5 -1.83 20.21 -22.18
CA LYS A 5 -2.12 21.29 -21.21
C LYS A 5 -2.37 20.85 -19.76
N MET A 6 -2.38 19.55 -19.46
CA MET A 6 -2.75 19.07 -18.11
C MET A 6 -1.59 18.92 -17.10
N LEU A 7 -0.37 19.21 -17.47
CA LEU A 7 0.78 18.95 -16.58
C LEU A 7 1.65 20.19 -16.27
N ALA A 8 1.03 21.33 -16.06
CA ALA A 8 1.78 22.52 -15.66
C ALA A 8 1.01 23.39 -14.66
N VAL A 9 0.61 22.83 -13.52
CA VAL A 9 0.23 23.62 -12.36
C VAL A 9 0.90 23.01 -11.13
N LEU A 10 2.12 23.44 -10.88
CA LEU A 10 2.78 23.33 -9.60
C LEU A 10 2.41 24.55 -8.76
N VAL A 11 1.56 24.28 -7.77
CA VAL A 11 1.50 24.87 -6.42
C VAL A 11 1.88 26.34 -6.23
N SER A 12 0.86 27.10 -5.87
CA SER A 12 1.00 28.20 -4.90
C SER A 12 -0.23 28.19 -3.99
N VAL A 13 -0.07 27.63 -2.81
CA VAL A 13 -1.07 27.68 -1.72
C VAL A 13 -0.94 29.05 -1.06
N ALA A 14 -1.95 29.89 -1.23
CA ALA A 14 -2.10 31.13 -0.46
C ALA A 14 -2.98 30.84 0.78
N MET A 15 -2.41 31.00 1.96
CA MET A 15 -3.13 31.00 3.23
C MET A 15 -4.13 32.15 3.29
N CYS A 16 -5.40 31.87 3.56
CA CYS A 16 -6.35 32.84 4.10
C CYS A 16 -6.92 32.31 5.40
N GLY A 17 -6.41 32.85 6.50
CA GLY A 17 -7.00 32.70 7.83
C GLY A 17 -8.25 33.55 7.98
N ALA A 18 -9.32 32.99 8.53
CA ALA A 18 -10.47 33.75 9.04
C ALA A 18 -10.76 33.33 10.48
N ALA A 19 -10.51 34.29 11.37
CA ALA A 19 -10.89 34.22 12.78
C ALA A 19 -12.38 34.57 12.95
N PHE A 20 -13.13 33.75 13.68
CA PHE A 20 -14.41 34.16 14.25
C PHE A 20 -14.40 33.98 15.76
N ALA A 21 -14.48 35.13 16.45
CA ALA A 21 -14.83 35.23 17.86
C ALA A 21 -16.30 35.64 17.98
N GLY A 22 -17.03 35.04 18.93
CA GLY A 22 -18.38 35.49 19.25
C GLY A 22 -18.99 34.72 20.40
N CYS A 23 -18.92 35.27 21.62
CA CYS A 23 -19.58 34.80 22.83
C CYS A 23 -21.11 35.09 22.84
N GLY A 24 -21.87 34.30 23.58
CA GLY A 24 -23.22 34.66 24.01
C GLY A 24 -23.98 33.54 24.70
N ASN A 25 -24.02 33.59 26.05
CA ASN A 25 -24.88 32.79 26.91
C ASN A 25 -26.36 33.11 26.70
N ASN A 26 -27.29 32.13 26.82
CA ASN A 26 -28.29 32.07 27.91
C ASN A 26 -29.16 30.80 27.83
N ALA A 27 -29.47 30.28 29.02
CA ALA A 27 -30.33 29.15 29.25
C ALA A 27 -31.82 29.54 29.09
N ASP A 28 -32.70 28.61 28.65
CA ASP A 28 -33.82 28.10 29.43
C ASP A 28 -34.67 27.04 28.71
N SER A 29 -35.05 26.05 29.45
CA SER A 29 -36.15 25.06 29.48
C SER A 29 -36.96 24.61 28.27
N SER A 30 -36.97 23.28 28.12
CA SER A 30 -38.10 22.37 27.86
C SER A 30 -39.02 22.59 26.67
N LYS A 31 -38.93 21.66 25.68
CA LYS A 31 -40.03 20.82 25.17
C LYS A 31 -39.50 19.83 24.11
N ALA A 32 -39.76 18.56 24.33
CA ALA A 32 -39.52 17.53 23.35
C ALA A 32 -40.52 17.66 22.19
N GLU A 33 -40.08 17.97 21.01
CA GLU A 33 -40.76 17.72 19.74
C GLU A 33 -39.81 16.97 18.83
N SER A 34 -40.23 15.75 18.45
CA SER A 34 -39.58 14.92 17.45
C SER A 34 -39.59 15.65 16.12
N LYS A 35 -38.45 16.25 15.73
CA LYS A 35 -38.19 16.65 14.34
C LYS A 35 -37.57 15.49 13.63
N ALA A 36 -38.30 14.95 12.65
CA ALA A 36 -37.74 14.14 11.59
C ALA A 36 -36.66 14.99 10.88
N GLU A 37 -35.39 14.61 11.02
CA GLU A 37 -34.32 15.16 10.22
C GLU A 37 -34.54 14.69 8.79
N SER A 38 -34.99 15.60 7.94
CA SER A 38 -34.90 15.43 6.50
C SER A 38 -33.41 15.51 6.14
N SER A 39 -32.80 14.36 5.85
CA SER A 39 -31.50 14.31 5.17
C SER A 39 -31.71 14.98 3.80
N SER A 40 -31.42 16.26 3.71
CA SER A 40 -31.19 16.91 2.43
C SER A 40 -29.92 16.27 1.84
N SER A 41 -30.06 15.36 0.88
CA SER A 41 -28.97 14.97 0.01
C SER A 41 -28.48 16.26 -0.66
N GLN A 42 -27.36 16.80 -0.17
CA GLN A 42 -26.65 17.83 -0.93
C GLN A 42 -26.25 17.16 -2.24
N VAL A 43 -26.81 17.63 -3.34
CA VAL A 43 -26.33 17.26 -4.66
C VAL A 43 -24.89 17.75 -4.73
N GLU A 44 -23.93 16.82 -4.71
CA GLU A 44 -22.51 17.12 -4.79
C GLU A 44 -22.32 17.95 -6.09
N LYS A 45 -21.86 19.19 -5.95
CA LYS A 45 -21.66 20.07 -7.10
C LYS A 45 -20.53 19.48 -7.95
N MET A 46 -20.80 19.25 -9.24
CA MET A 46 -19.78 18.76 -10.17
C MET A 46 -18.64 19.77 -10.31
N PRO A 47 -17.37 19.31 -10.33
CA PRO A 47 -16.23 20.18 -10.58
C PRO A 47 -16.36 20.92 -11.93
N GLU A 48 -15.98 22.19 -11.96
CA GLU A 48 -16.07 23.04 -13.17
C GLU A 48 -14.69 23.35 -13.76
N THR A 49 -13.64 23.41 -12.91
CA THR A 49 -12.25 23.70 -13.32
C THR A 49 -11.37 22.47 -13.25
N ASP A 50 -10.19 22.49 -13.89
CA ASP A 50 -9.22 21.40 -13.83
C ASP A 50 -8.65 21.25 -12.41
N GLU A 51 -8.53 22.33 -11.65
CA GLU A 51 -8.11 22.31 -10.24
C GLU A 51 -9.17 21.62 -9.36
N GLU A 52 -10.46 21.90 -9.57
CA GLU A 52 -11.54 21.25 -8.85
C GLU A 52 -11.63 19.76 -9.20
N TRP A 53 -11.39 19.36 -10.46
CA TRP A 53 -11.30 17.96 -10.85
C TRP A 53 -10.11 17.25 -10.23
N THR A 54 -8.96 17.91 -10.14
CA THR A 54 -7.78 17.37 -9.48
C THR A 54 -8.04 17.17 -7.98
N GLN A 55 -8.66 18.14 -7.32
CA GLN A 55 -9.04 18.01 -5.91
C GLN A 55 -10.05 16.87 -5.70
N ALA A 56 -11.09 16.79 -6.53
CA ALA A 56 -12.08 15.71 -6.45
C ALA A 56 -11.45 14.32 -6.68
N MET A 57 -10.45 14.22 -7.55
CA MET A 57 -9.67 13.00 -7.73
C MET A 57 -8.92 12.62 -6.44
N TYR A 58 -8.24 13.57 -5.80
CA TYR A 58 -7.56 13.33 -4.54
C TYR A 58 -8.54 12.95 -3.42
N ASP A 59 -9.68 13.62 -3.34
CA ASP A 59 -10.73 13.30 -2.36
C ASP A 59 -11.27 11.87 -2.55
N LYS A 60 -11.38 11.39 -3.79
CA LYS A 60 -11.76 10.00 -4.09
C LYS A 60 -10.63 9.00 -3.83
N ALA A 61 -9.37 9.41 -3.99
CA ALA A 61 -8.21 8.57 -3.68
C ALA A 61 -8.03 8.37 -2.18
N MET A 62 -8.32 9.39 -1.38
CA MET A 62 -8.14 9.35 0.08
C MET A 62 -9.29 8.60 0.76
N VAL A 63 -9.12 7.27 0.95
CA VAL A 63 -10.10 6.43 1.65
C VAL A 63 -10.04 6.65 3.16
N SER A 64 -8.84 6.74 3.72
CA SER A 64 -8.62 6.98 5.16
C SER A 64 -7.22 7.53 5.42
N TYR A 65 -7.11 8.46 6.36
CA TYR A 65 -5.81 8.88 6.92
C TYR A 65 -5.28 7.90 7.97
N GLY A 66 -6.12 6.96 8.44
CA GLY A 66 -5.80 6.04 9.52
C GLY A 66 -5.46 6.76 10.83
N ASN A 67 -4.75 6.09 11.73
CA ASN A 67 -4.16 6.75 12.89
C ASN A 67 -3.03 7.68 12.41
N THR A 68 -3.35 8.97 12.36
CA THR A 68 -2.47 10.00 11.80
C THR A 68 -1.15 10.13 12.54
N SER A 69 -1.13 9.83 13.85
CA SER A 69 0.10 9.90 14.66
C SER A 69 1.18 8.95 14.16
N MET A 70 0.83 7.80 13.57
CA MET A 70 1.82 6.86 13.02
C MET A 70 2.68 7.56 11.96
N MET A 71 2.04 8.10 10.90
CA MET A 71 2.75 8.77 9.81
C MET A 71 3.40 10.08 10.27
N GLN A 72 2.70 10.89 11.07
CA GLN A 72 3.24 12.16 11.58
C GLN A 72 4.52 11.95 12.40
N ASN A 73 4.63 10.86 13.17
CA ASN A 73 5.82 10.55 13.93
C ASN A 73 7.00 10.18 13.00
N VAL A 74 6.74 9.43 11.92
CA VAL A 74 7.78 9.11 10.93
C VAL A 74 8.23 10.37 10.19
N ILE A 75 7.32 11.26 9.80
CA ILE A 75 7.66 12.56 9.18
C ILE A 75 8.53 13.39 10.13
N LYS A 76 8.16 13.51 11.41
CA LYS A 76 8.95 14.23 12.41
C LYS A 76 10.34 13.62 12.61
N LYS A 77 10.43 12.27 12.59
CA LYS A 77 11.71 11.54 12.65
C LYS A 77 12.60 11.90 11.45
N ALA A 78 12.06 11.93 10.23
CA ALA A 78 12.81 12.34 9.05
C ALA A 78 13.28 13.80 9.14
N GLN A 79 12.41 14.71 9.59
CA GLN A 79 12.71 16.14 9.76
C GLN A 79 13.77 16.41 10.84
N SER A 80 13.88 15.53 11.85
CA SER A 80 14.92 15.63 12.89
C SER A 80 16.30 15.17 12.41
N GLY A 81 16.41 14.62 11.21
CA GLY A 81 17.65 14.06 10.64
C GLY A 81 17.94 12.62 11.06
N GLU A 82 17.01 11.98 11.77
CA GLU A 82 17.11 10.55 12.07
C GLU A 82 16.90 9.71 10.82
N LYS A 83 17.52 8.54 10.78
CA LYS A 83 17.34 7.61 9.64
C LYS A 83 15.88 7.16 9.55
N VAL A 84 15.29 7.29 8.37
CA VAL A 84 13.97 6.76 8.00
C VAL A 84 14.12 5.85 6.79
N THR A 85 13.48 4.70 6.81
CA THR A 85 13.41 3.79 5.65
C THR A 85 11.97 3.68 5.18
N VAL A 86 11.75 3.94 3.88
CA VAL A 86 10.45 3.80 3.21
C VAL A 86 10.51 2.58 2.31
N ALA A 87 9.70 1.59 2.59
CA ALA A 87 9.60 0.35 1.83
C ALA A 87 8.29 0.28 1.03
N TYR A 88 8.35 -0.41 -0.10
CA TYR A 88 7.22 -0.66 -0.98
C TYR A 88 7.15 -2.16 -1.27
N LEU A 89 6.11 -2.82 -0.80
CA LEU A 89 5.84 -4.24 -1.02
C LEU A 89 4.67 -4.41 -1.98
N GLY A 90 4.88 -5.11 -3.09
CA GLY A 90 3.82 -5.28 -4.08
C GLY A 90 4.19 -6.19 -5.24
N GLY A 91 3.38 -6.11 -6.29
CA GLY A 91 3.55 -6.82 -7.53
C GLY A 91 4.37 -6.06 -8.58
N SER A 92 4.03 -6.27 -9.86
CA SER A 92 4.67 -5.66 -11.02
C SER A 92 4.51 -4.13 -11.08
N ILE A 93 3.40 -3.60 -10.57
CA ILE A 93 3.15 -2.16 -10.51
C ILE A 93 4.15 -1.50 -9.55
N THR A 94 4.36 -2.12 -8.38
CA THR A 94 5.36 -1.65 -7.41
C THR A 94 6.79 -1.82 -7.93
N GLU A 95 7.09 -2.92 -8.65
CA GLU A 95 8.40 -3.14 -9.29
C GLU A 95 8.70 -2.05 -10.33
N GLY A 96 7.67 -1.51 -10.98
CA GLY A 96 7.80 -0.44 -11.96
C GLY A 96 7.72 -0.88 -13.42
N ILE A 97 6.99 -1.97 -13.71
CA ILE A 97 6.72 -2.37 -15.10
C ILE A 97 6.04 -1.22 -15.83
N SER A 98 6.43 -1.01 -17.08
CA SER A 98 6.03 0.06 -18.01
C SER A 98 6.61 1.46 -17.73
N ALA A 99 7.18 1.75 -16.55
CA ALA A 99 7.80 3.04 -16.25
C ALA A 99 9.29 2.94 -15.91
N GLY A 100 9.77 1.73 -15.59
CA GLY A 100 11.14 1.50 -15.11
C GLY A 100 11.34 1.88 -13.64
N ALA A 101 12.48 1.49 -13.10
CA ALA A 101 12.78 1.64 -11.68
C ALA A 101 12.73 3.12 -11.19
N ASP A 102 13.16 4.06 -12.03
CA ASP A 102 13.20 5.48 -11.70
C ASP A 102 11.87 6.22 -11.98
N GLY A 103 11.00 5.64 -12.81
CA GLY A 103 9.73 6.23 -13.21
C GLY A 103 8.52 5.65 -12.48
N CYS A 104 8.68 4.63 -11.66
CA CYS A 104 7.59 4.00 -10.94
C CYS A 104 7.10 4.86 -9.76
N TYR A 105 5.83 4.68 -9.39
CA TYR A 105 5.22 5.43 -8.29
C TYR A 105 6.03 5.32 -6.99
N ALA A 106 6.56 4.13 -6.71
CA ALA A 106 7.33 3.87 -5.50
C ALA A 106 8.59 4.76 -5.42
N LYS A 107 9.33 4.89 -6.53
CA LYS A 107 10.50 5.78 -6.57
C LYS A 107 10.10 7.25 -6.52
N LEU A 108 9.07 7.64 -7.26
CA LEU A 108 8.60 9.02 -7.31
C LEU A 108 8.14 9.52 -5.93
N THR A 109 7.34 8.71 -5.22
CA THR A 109 6.85 9.07 -3.88
C THR A 109 7.94 9.03 -2.81
N TYR A 110 8.91 8.10 -2.94
CA TYR A 110 10.11 8.15 -2.10
C TYR A 110 10.89 9.44 -2.31
N ASP A 111 11.17 9.83 -3.57
CA ASP A 111 11.88 11.07 -3.88
C ASP A 111 11.16 12.29 -3.33
N TYR A 112 9.84 12.32 -3.47
CA TYR A 112 9.02 13.38 -2.88
C TYR A 112 9.14 13.43 -1.36
N PHE A 113 8.98 12.29 -0.68
CA PHE A 113 9.10 12.20 0.78
C PHE A 113 10.49 12.63 1.26
N ALA A 114 11.55 12.12 0.63
CA ALA A 114 12.93 12.44 0.97
C ALA A 114 13.25 13.95 0.76
N GLN A 115 12.77 14.50 -0.36
CA GLN A 115 12.96 15.91 -0.66
C GLN A 115 12.20 16.84 0.30
N LYS A 116 10.98 16.45 0.67
CA LYS A 116 10.10 17.30 1.47
C LYS A 116 10.38 17.23 2.97
N PHE A 117 10.68 16.04 3.48
CA PHE A 117 10.79 15.79 4.92
C PHE A 117 12.19 15.34 5.35
N GLY A 118 13.01 14.86 4.43
CA GLY A 118 14.36 14.42 4.73
C GLY A 118 15.32 15.58 5.03
N THR A 119 16.43 15.22 5.66
CA THR A 119 17.55 16.13 5.95
C THR A 119 18.84 15.48 5.48
N GLY A 120 19.35 15.89 4.33
CA GLY A 120 20.48 15.19 3.67
C GLY A 120 20.06 13.81 3.19
N ASP A 121 20.89 12.78 3.47
CA ASP A 121 20.68 11.40 3.00
C ASP A 121 20.04 10.50 4.06
N ASN A 122 19.25 11.06 4.98
CA ASN A 122 18.69 10.31 6.09
C ASN A 122 17.48 9.43 5.73
N VAL A 123 16.91 9.57 4.54
CA VAL A 123 15.80 8.75 4.06
C VAL A 123 16.32 7.67 3.11
N GLN A 124 15.95 6.41 3.36
CA GLN A 124 16.35 5.26 2.58
C GLN A 124 15.17 4.67 1.80
N TYR A 125 15.45 4.11 0.63
CA TYR A 125 14.47 3.52 -0.29
C TYR A 125 14.61 1.99 -0.36
N VAL A 126 13.50 1.28 -0.26
CA VAL A 126 13.41 -0.16 -0.48
C VAL A 126 12.24 -0.45 -1.40
N ASN A 127 12.50 -0.97 -2.59
CA ASN A 127 11.47 -1.47 -3.49
C ASN A 127 11.47 -3.01 -3.47
N ALA A 128 10.45 -3.59 -2.85
CA ALA A 128 10.18 -5.01 -2.78
C ALA A 128 9.02 -5.41 -3.71
N GLY A 129 8.88 -4.73 -4.85
CA GLY A 129 8.00 -5.13 -5.95
C GLY A 129 8.53 -6.39 -6.63
N LEU A 130 7.65 -7.34 -6.94
CA LEU A 130 7.99 -8.57 -7.64
C LEU A 130 6.85 -8.97 -8.58
N SER A 131 7.12 -8.91 -9.88
CA SER A 131 6.13 -9.13 -10.95
C SER A 131 5.37 -10.44 -10.82
N GLY A 132 4.05 -10.36 -11.01
CA GLY A 132 3.17 -11.52 -11.04
C GLY A 132 2.95 -12.21 -9.69
N THR A 133 3.32 -11.56 -8.58
CA THR A 133 3.21 -12.17 -7.26
C THR A 133 2.10 -11.54 -6.41
N PRO A 134 1.28 -12.37 -5.76
CA PRO A 134 0.23 -11.92 -4.85
C PRO A 134 0.73 -11.75 -3.41
N SER A 135 -0.16 -11.26 -2.53
CA SER A 135 0.12 -11.11 -1.09
C SER A 135 0.56 -12.41 -0.42
N LYS A 136 0.08 -13.56 -0.90
CA LYS A 136 0.51 -14.89 -0.40
C LYS A 136 2.01 -15.15 -0.55
N LEU A 137 2.62 -14.67 -1.63
CA LEU A 137 4.08 -14.70 -1.74
C LEU A 137 4.71 -13.49 -1.04
N GLY A 138 4.00 -12.37 -0.97
CA GLY A 138 4.43 -11.18 -0.25
C GLY A 138 4.75 -11.45 1.21
N ILE A 139 3.87 -12.15 1.94
CA ILE A 139 4.11 -12.49 3.35
C ILE A 139 5.30 -13.44 3.53
N LEU A 140 5.50 -14.41 2.63
CA LEU A 140 6.60 -15.38 2.75
C LEU A 140 7.98 -14.72 2.56
N ARG A 141 8.08 -13.70 1.69
CA ARG A 141 9.31 -12.96 1.39
C ARG A 141 9.47 -11.67 2.20
N LEU A 142 8.53 -11.37 3.09
CA LEU A 142 8.48 -10.12 3.85
C LEU A 142 9.75 -9.89 4.67
N ASP A 143 10.25 -10.91 5.35
CA ASP A 143 11.48 -10.83 6.16
C ASP A 143 12.69 -10.42 5.32
N ARG A 144 12.89 -11.11 4.17
CA ARG A 144 14.04 -10.89 3.30
C ARG A 144 13.99 -9.55 2.58
N ASP A 145 12.80 -9.21 2.04
CA ASP A 145 12.68 -8.11 1.07
C ASP A 145 12.30 -6.78 1.72
N VAL A 146 11.78 -6.81 2.95
CA VAL A 146 11.29 -5.62 3.66
C VAL A 146 11.89 -5.51 5.06
N LEU A 147 11.65 -6.50 5.94
CA LEU A 147 12.00 -6.38 7.37
C LEU A 147 13.50 -6.33 7.62
N ALA A 148 14.32 -6.96 6.76
CA ALA A 148 15.78 -6.91 6.82
C ALA A 148 16.34 -5.47 6.71
N TYR A 149 15.56 -4.53 6.20
CA TYR A 149 15.93 -3.12 6.05
C TYR A 149 15.40 -2.21 7.16
N GLU A 150 14.68 -2.78 8.14
CA GLU A 150 14.12 -2.07 9.29
C GLU A 150 13.31 -0.82 8.88
N PRO A 151 12.27 -0.95 8.03
CA PRO A 151 11.54 0.22 7.54
C PRO A 151 10.69 0.87 8.63
N ASP A 152 10.46 2.18 8.48
CA ASP A 152 9.50 2.95 9.28
C ASP A 152 8.12 2.99 8.64
N ILE A 153 8.08 2.93 7.30
CA ILE A 153 6.87 2.93 6.48
C ILE A 153 6.95 1.75 5.51
N CYS A 154 5.82 1.06 5.30
CA CYS A 154 5.70 0.08 4.24
C CYS A 154 4.39 0.27 3.47
N PHE A 155 4.50 0.67 2.20
CA PHE A 155 3.37 0.66 1.26
C PHE A 155 3.08 -0.77 0.83
N ILE A 156 1.79 -1.16 0.79
CA ILE A 156 1.34 -2.52 0.43
C ILE A 156 0.40 -2.40 -0.77
N GLU A 157 0.81 -2.97 -1.92
CA GLU A 157 0.07 -2.91 -3.17
C GLU A 157 -0.07 -4.32 -3.79
N PHE A 158 -1.24 -4.94 -3.67
CA PHE A 158 -1.56 -6.26 -4.23
C PHE A 158 -2.98 -6.35 -4.80
N ALA A 159 -3.71 -5.23 -4.90
CA ALA A 159 -5.14 -5.28 -5.19
C ALA A 159 -5.48 -5.84 -6.59
N VAL A 160 -4.57 -5.77 -7.56
CA VAL A 160 -4.73 -6.40 -8.88
C VAL A 160 -4.18 -7.83 -8.95
N ASN A 161 -3.35 -8.23 -7.99
CA ASN A 161 -2.72 -9.55 -7.97
C ASN A 161 -3.48 -10.57 -7.13
N ASP A 162 -4.27 -10.09 -6.16
CA ASP A 162 -5.02 -10.93 -5.24
C ASP A 162 -6.44 -11.20 -5.77
N GLY A 163 -6.93 -12.40 -5.45
CA GLY A 163 -8.33 -12.74 -5.54
C GLY A 163 -9.10 -12.35 -4.27
N THR A 164 -10.31 -12.89 -4.13
CA THR A 164 -11.18 -12.67 -2.96
C THR A 164 -11.23 -13.88 -2.03
N GLU A 165 -10.45 -14.93 -2.32
CA GLU A 165 -10.41 -16.16 -1.56
C GLU A 165 -9.74 -15.95 -0.20
N THR A 166 -10.12 -16.78 0.76
CA THR A 166 -9.69 -16.70 2.16
C THR A 166 -8.16 -16.69 2.32
N ASP A 167 -7.43 -17.39 1.46
CA ASP A 167 -5.96 -17.44 1.53
C ASP A 167 -5.31 -16.07 1.26
N TYR A 168 -5.87 -15.29 0.32
CA TYR A 168 -5.40 -13.92 0.07
C TYR A 168 -5.74 -12.99 1.24
N GLN A 169 -6.97 -13.10 1.77
CA GLN A 169 -7.43 -12.33 2.92
C GLN A 169 -6.52 -12.56 4.14
N ASN A 170 -6.23 -13.84 4.44
CA ASN A 170 -5.35 -14.22 5.55
C ASN A 170 -3.92 -13.72 5.35
N ALA A 171 -3.36 -13.89 4.14
CA ALA A 171 -2.01 -13.47 3.83
C ALA A 171 -1.84 -11.95 3.91
N TYR A 172 -2.79 -11.18 3.34
CA TYR A 172 -2.76 -9.73 3.39
C TYR A 172 -2.87 -9.20 4.82
N GLU A 173 -3.80 -9.74 5.62
CA GLU A 173 -3.89 -9.39 7.04
C GLU A 173 -2.65 -9.81 7.83
N SER A 174 -2.01 -10.94 7.47
CA SER A 174 -0.75 -11.36 8.10
C SER A 174 0.38 -10.36 7.82
N ILE A 175 0.49 -9.82 6.59
CA ILE A 175 1.45 -8.75 6.26
C ILE A 175 1.21 -7.54 7.17
N VAL A 176 -0.04 -7.04 7.22
CA VAL A 176 -0.42 -5.88 8.01
C VAL A 176 -0.07 -6.07 9.49
N ARG A 177 -0.45 -7.21 10.07
CA ARG A 177 -0.16 -7.52 11.49
C ARG A 177 1.33 -7.62 11.77
N THR A 178 2.10 -8.28 10.89
CA THR A 178 3.54 -8.40 11.04
C THR A 178 4.23 -7.04 11.06
N LEU A 179 3.83 -6.13 10.16
CA LEU A 179 4.36 -4.76 10.15
C LEU A 179 4.01 -4.00 11.43
N LEU A 180 2.76 -4.05 11.85
CA LEU A 180 2.28 -3.38 13.08
C LEU A 180 2.99 -3.90 14.34
N GLN A 181 3.20 -5.22 14.46
CA GLN A 181 3.94 -5.83 15.57
C GLN A 181 5.39 -5.34 15.66
N LYS A 182 5.96 -4.91 14.54
CA LYS A 182 7.33 -4.36 14.47
C LYS A 182 7.35 -2.83 14.52
N ASN A 183 6.21 -2.18 14.82
CA ASN A 183 6.05 -0.71 14.84
C ASN A 183 6.36 -0.05 13.48
N ILE A 184 6.12 -0.74 12.37
CA ILE A 184 6.22 -0.21 11.02
C ILE A 184 4.85 0.32 10.63
N THR A 185 4.77 1.51 10.04
CA THR A 185 3.53 2.14 9.57
C THR A 185 3.11 1.51 8.23
N PRO A 186 2.04 0.67 8.16
CA PRO A 186 1.53 0.21 6.89
C PRO A 186 0.72 1.30 6.21
N VAL A 187 0.88 1.46 4.88
CA VAL A 187 0.03 2.30 4.03
C VAL A 187 -0.56 1.41 2.94
N LEU A 188 -1.88 1.30 2.88
CA LEU A 188 -2.55 0.43 1.93
C LEU A 188 -2.82 1.20 0.64
N LEU A 189 -2.30 0.70 -0.49
CA LEU A 189 -2.49 1.28 -1.81
C LEU A 189 -3.32 0.33 -2.69
N PHE A 190 -4.47 0.82 -3.19
CA PHE A 190 -5.41 0.00 -3.93
C PHE A 190 -5.38 0.32 -5.43
N SER A 191 -5.00 -0.70 -6.17
CA SER A 191 -4.87 -0.72 -7.63
C SER A 191 -6.11 -1.30 -8.31
N VAL A 192 -6.20 -1.12 -9.64
CA VAL A 192 -7.27 -1.63 -10.49
C VAL A 192 -6.74 -2.00 -11.87
N THR A 193 -7.35 -3.00 -12.51
CA THR A 193 -7.11 -3.35 -13.92
C THR A 193 -8.13 -2.69 -14.86
N GLU A 194 -7.87 -2.75 -16.19
CA GLU A 194 -8.79 -2.29 -17.23
C GLU A 194 -10.19 -2.93 -17.11
N ASN A 195 -10.25 -4.19 -16.70
CA ASN A 195 -11.51 -4.94 -16.51
C ASN A 195 -12.16 -4.70 -15.14
N ASP A 196 -11.78 -3.63 -14.46
CA ASP A 196 -12.30 -3.24 -13.15
C ASP A 196 -12.04 -4.25 -12.01
N HIS A 197 -11.04 -5.14 -12.17
CA HIS A 197 -10.64 -6.04 -11.08
C HIS A 197 -9.80 -5.28 -10.05
N SER A 198 -10.19 -5.42 -8.79
CA SER A 198 -9.47 -4.94 -7.61
C SER A 198 -9.95 -5.70 -6.39
N ALA A 199 -9.05 -6.21 -5.60
CA ALA A 199 -9.36 -6.89 -4.35
C ALA A 199 -9.53 -5.91 -3.16
N GLN A 200 -9.64 -4.61 -3.43
CA GLN A 200 -9.67 -3.56 -2.38
C GLN A 200 -10.80 -3.71 -1.36
N ASP A 201 -11.91 -4.40 -1.70
CA ASP A 201 -13.07 -4.47 -0.80
C ASP A 201 -12.75 -5.17 0.53
N TYR A 202 -12.02 -6.29 0.51
CA TYR A 202 -11.59 -6.94 1.74
C TYR A 202 -10.37 -6.23 2.36
N MET A 203 -9.50 -5.63 1.54
CA MET A 203 -8.34 -4.87 2.03
C MET A 203 -8.77 -3.62 2.79
N LYS A 204 -9.85 -2.95 2.34
CA LYS A 204 -10.48 -1.84 3.07
C LYS A 204 -11.00 -2.27 4.44
N GLN A 205 -11.65 -3.44 4.54
CA GLN A 205 -12.10 -3.97 5.84
C GLN A 205 -10.92 -4.15 6.81
N ILE A 206 -9.77 -4.63 6.33
CA ILE A 206 -8.55 -4.73 7.13
C ILE A 206 -8.06 -3.34 7.51
N GLY A 207 -7.95 -2.42 6.56
CA GLY A 207 -7.49 -1.05 6.82
C GLY A 207 -8.38 -0.28 7.81
N GLU A 208 -9.70 -0.42 7.70
CA GLU A 208 -10.68 0.15 8.64
C GLU A 208 -10.52 -0.44 10.04
N PHE A 209 -10.44 -1.78 10.15
CA PHE A 209 -10.32 -2.47 11.42
C PHE A 209 -9.03 -2.11 12.17
N TYR A 210 -7.90 -2.03 11.46
CA TYR A 210 -6.60 -1.64 12.04
C TYR A 210 -6.36 -0.13 12.02
N HIS A 211 -7.35 0.66 11.59
CA HIS A 211 -7.28 2.13 11.52
C HIS A 211 -6.03 2.60 10.79
N LEU A 212 -5.86 2.16 9.54
CA LEU A 212 -4.69 2.42 8.72
C LEU A 212 -4.92 3.47 7.63
N PRO A 213 -3.87 4.14 7.17
CA PRO A 213 -3.94 4.98 5.97
C PRO A 213 -4.25 4.11 4.74
N MET A 214 -5.22 4.55 3.95
CA MET A 214 -5.69 3.88 2.75
C MET A 214 -5.79 4.87 1.60
N ILE A 215 -5.11 4.58 0.50
CA ILE A 215 -5.10 5.37 -0.73
C ILE A 215 -5.59 4.49 -1.87
N SER A 216 -6.67 4.89 -2.56
CA SER A 216 -7.27 4.13 -3.64
C SER A 216 -7.20 4.88 -4.97
N TYR A 217 -6.16 4.62 -5.76
CA TYR A 217 -6.20 5.11 -7.13
C TYR A 217 -7.24 4.37 -7.98
N CYS A 218 -7.70 3.19 -7.54
CA CYS A 218 -8.85 2.51 -8.12
C CYS A 218 -10.11 3.39 -8.08
N ASP A 219 -10.47 3.92 -6.90
CA ASP A 219 -11.66 4.76 -6.74
C ASP A 219 -11.52 6.10 -7.48
N ALA A 220 -10.32 6.68 -7.46
CA ALA A 220 -10.02 7.90 -8.20
C ALA A 220 -10.16 7.70 -9.72
N LEU A 221 -9.62 6.61 -10.28
CA LEU A 221 -9.73 6.29 -11.70
C LEU A 221 -11.17 5.99 -12.10
N ARG A 222 -11.91 5.20 -11.31
CA ARG A 222 -13.35 4.95 -11.51
C ARG A 222 -14.13 6.25 -11.60
N TYR A 223 -13.84 7.19 -10.70
CA TYR A 223 -14.48 8.51 -10.72
C TYR A 223 -14.15 9.30 -11.99
N LEU A 224 -12.88 9.36 -12.39
CA LEU A 224 -12.45 10.06 -13.59
C LEU A 224 -13.03 9.43 -14.87
N PHE A 225 -13.05 8.10 -14.95
CA PHE A 225 -13.62 7.38 -16.11
C PHE A 225 -15.14 7.57 -16.22
N ALA A 226 -15.87 7.47 -15.11
CA ALA A 226 -17.32 7.67 -15.07
C ALA A 226 -17.73 9.08 -15.50
N ASN A 227 -16.86 10.07 -15.32
CA ASN A 227 -17.08 11.46 -15.70
C ASN A 227 -16.40 11.85 -17.03
N ASN A 228 -15.88 10.90 -17.78
CA ASN A 228 -15.19 11.12 -19.07
C ASN A 228 -14.02 12.12 -19.00
N ARG A 229 -13.34 12.18 -17.84
CA ARG A 229 -12.16 13.05 -17.62
C ARG A 229 -10.87 12.36 -18.03
N MET A 230 -10.88 11.04 -18.07
CA MET A 230 -9.76 10.19 -18.45
C MET A 230 -10.28 8.90 -19.09
N THR A 231 -9.46 8.25 -19.89
CA THR A 231 -9.68 6.88 -20.39
C THR A 231 -8.59 5.97 -19.88
N TRP A 232 -8.80 4.65 -19.93
CA TRP A 232 -7.76 3.68 -19.55
C TRP A 232 -6.43 3.89 -20.29
N LYS A 233 -6.51 4.23 -21.59
CA LYS A 233 -5.31 4.47 -22.43
C LYS A 233 -4.50 5.71 -22.05
N ASP A 234 -5.09 6.64 -21.34
CA ASP A 234 -4.35 7.79 -20.80
C ASP A 234 -3.53 7.37 -19.58
N PHE A 235 -3.96 6.30 -18.88
CA PHE A 235 -3.35 5.78 -17.67
C PHE A 235 -2.41 4.59 -17.92
N SER A 236 -2.74 3.70 -18.86
CA SER A 236 -2.01 2.44 -19.10
C SER A 236 -2.02 2.07 -20.57
N ASP A 237 -0.92 1.45 -21.03
CA ASP A 237 -0.78 0.92 -22.39
C ASP A 237 -1.20 -0.56 -22.50
N ASP A 238 -1.40 -1.22 -21.35
CA ASP A 238 -1.87 -2.61 -21.25
C ASP A 238 -3.06 -2.75 -20.29
N GLN A 239 -3.39 -3.97 -19.87
CA GLN A 239 -4.56 -4.23 -19.02
C GLN A 239 -4.35 -3.94 -17.53
N SER A 240 -3.12 -3.71 -17.07
CA SER A 240 -2.80 -3.70 -15.63
C SER A 240 -1.77 -2.67 -15.19
N HIS A 241 -0.78 -2.36 -16.03
CA HIS A 241 0.39 -1.59 -15.60
C HIS A 241 0.23 -0.12 -15.97
N PRO A 242 0.26 0.80 -15.01
CA PRO A 242 0.30 2.22 -15.32
C PRO A 242 1.47 2.54 -16.26
N ASN A 243 1.25 3.33 -17.30
CA ASN A 243 2.34 3.90 -18.07
C ASN A 243 3.08 4.98 -17.26
N THR A 244 4.08 5.63 -17.83
CA THR A 244 4.87 6.67 -17.11
C THR A 244 3.97 7.77 -16.54
N GLU A 245 2.96 8.23 -17.26
CA GLU A 245 2.03 9.26 -16.76
C GLU A 245 1.07 8.69 -15.72
N GLY A 246 0.65 7.43 -15.86
CA GLY A 246 -0.13 6.71 -14.87
C GLY A 246 0.61 6.56 -13.55
N HIS A 247 1.89 6.19 -13.58
CA HIS A 247 2.72 6.13 -12.36
C HIS A 247 2.88 7.50 -11.69
N LYS A 248 3.05 8.58 -12.46
CA LYS A 248 3.07 9.94 -11.90
C LYS A 248 1.73 10.32 -11.27
N LEU A 249 0.62 9.90 -11.88
CA LEU A 249 -0.70 10.14 -11.32
C LEU A 249 -0.89 9.39 -9.99
N VAL A 250 -0.50 8.12 -9.91
CA VAL A 250 -0.52 7.35 -8.65
C VAL A 250 0.37 8.03 -7.60
N ALA A 251 1.60 8.43 -7.98
CA ALA A 251 2.50 9.13 -7.08
C ALA A 251 1.87 10.41 -6.54
N SER A 252 1.20 11.21 -7.38
CA SER A 252 0.57 12.46 -6.93
C SER A 252 -0.52 12.25 -5.86
N MET A 253 -1.23 11.13 -5.89
CA MET A 253 -2.22 10.78 -4.86
C MET A 253 -1.56 10.41 -3.53
N VAL A 254 -0.41 9.73 -3.56
CA VAL A 254 0.39 9.43 -2.37
C VAL A 254 1.03 10.72 -1.82
N ASP A 255 1.55 11.57 -2.70
CA ASP A 255 2.15 12.86 -2.33
C ASP A 255 1.10 13.76 -1.65
N TYR A 256 -0.14 13.76 -2.16
CA TYR A 256 -1.26 14.47 -1.53
C TYR A 256 -1.54 13.96 -0.09
N TYR A 257 -1.46 12.65 0.15
CA TYR A 257 -1.54 12.11 1.51
C TYR A 257 -0.42 12.68 2.41
N PHE A 258 0.82 12.67 1.92
CA PHE A 258 1.94 13.24 2.67
C PHE A 258 1.77 14.74 2.95
N ASP A 259 1.16 15.48 2.00
CA ASP A 259 0.93 16.91 2.13
C ASP A 259 -0.09 17.24 3.21
N THR A 260 -1.11 16.40 3.32
CA THR A 260 -2.31 16.70 4.10
C THR A 260 -2.35 16.01 5.47
N VAL A 261 -1.62 14.89 5.66
CA VAL A 261 -1.63 14.15 6.93
C VAL A 261 -1.13 14.96 8.13
N MET A 262 -0.25 15.93 7.89
CA MET A 262 0.26 16.81 8.96
C MET A 262 -0.76 17.87 9.42
N ASP A 263 -1.76 18.16 8.59
CA ASP A 263 -2.83 19.13 8.90
C ASP A 263 -4.01 18.47 9.63
N VAL A 264 -4.05 17.13 9.64
CA VAL A 264 -5.06 16.37 10.42
C VAL A 264 -4.62 16.27 11.87
N ALA A 265 -5.58 16.43 12.80
CA ALA A 265 -5.29 16.33 14.24
C ALA A 265 -4.68 14.96 14.59
N PRO A 266 -3.62 14.90 15.42
CA PRO A 266 -3.05 13.63 15.87
C PRO A 266 -4.04 12.87 16.76
N GLU A 267 -4.10 11.55 16.60
CA GLU A 267 -5.04 10.70 17.36
C GLU A 267 -4.44 10.06 18.61
N GLY A 268 -3.16 10.28 18.88
CA GLY A 268 -2.43 9.66 19.97
C GLY A 268 -1.70 8.38 19.56
N ASP A 269 -1.09 7.71 20.53
CA ASP A 269 -0.31 6.50 20.28
C ASP A 269 -1.18 5.38 19.71
N TYR A 270 -0.68 4.73 18.67
CA TYR A 270 -1.36 3.61 18.05
C TYR A 270 -1.34 2.37 18.97
N VAL A 271 -2.49 1.73 19.12
CA VAL A 271 -2.63 0.46 19.82
C VAL A 271 -3.22 -0.57 18.86
N MET A 272 -2.43 -1.58 18.51
CA MET A 272 -2.89 -2.63 17.61
C MET A 272 -4.02 -3.46 18.26
N PRO A 273 -5.15 -3.69 17.55
CA PRO A 273 -6.22 -4.58 18.03
C PRO A 273 -5.72 -6.01 18.25
N THR A 274 -6.24 -6.67 19.29
CA THR A 274 -5.96 -8.09 19.57
C THR A 274 -6.74 -9.02 18.64
N ASP A 275 -7.96 -8.63 18.28
CA ASP A 275 -8.82 -9.36 17.35
C ASP A 275 -8.34 -9.22 15.90
N THR A 276 -8.94 -9.99 15.00
CA THR A 276 -8.61 -10.03 13.57
C THR A 276 -9.88 -9.93 12.74
N VAL A 277 -9.74 -9.46 11.48
CA VAL A 277 -10.84 -9.44 10.50
C VAL A 277 -11.07 -10.82 9.92
N PHE A 278 -9.97 -11.46 9.55
CA PHE A 278 -9.94 -12.82 8.97
C PHE A 278 -9.17 -13.76 9.90
N SER A 279 -8.39 -14.67 9.36
CA SER A 279 -7.59 -15.64 10.15
C SER A 279 -6.13 -15.58 9.72
N PRO A 280 -5.38 -14.52 10.08
CA PRO A 280 -3.98 -14.39 9.71
C PRO A 280 -3.15 -15.50 10.38
N ARG A 281 -2.68 -16.47 9.57
CA ARG A 281 -1.93 -17.64 10.04
C ARG A 281 -0.45 -17.54 9.76
N GLU A 282 -0.07 -16.60 8.87
CA GLU A 282 1.27 -16.48 8.31
C GLU A 282 2.07 -15.34 8.98
N VAL A 283 1.65 -14.85 10.15
CA VAL A 283 2.29 -13.69 10.84
C VAL A 283 3.77 -13.92 11.11
N ASP A 284 4.19 -15.15 11.37
CA ASP A 284 5.60 -15.51 11.59
C ASP A 284 6.12 -16.42 10.46
N ALA A 285 5.59 -16.26 9.24
CA ALA A 285 6.05 -17.05 8.10
C ALA A 285 7.45 -16.63 7.66
N HIS A 286 8.30 -17.61 7.41
CA HIS A 286 9.65 -17.41 6.91
C HIS A 286 9.90 -18.20 5.65
N MET A 287 10.56 -17.58 4.68
CA MET A 287 11.04 -18.28 3.49
C MET A 287 12.48 -18.72 3.67
N TYR A 288 12.71 -20.01 3.50
CA TYR A 288 14.06 -20.57 3.54
C TYR A 288 14.55 -20.81 2.10
N GLU A 289 15.75 -20.34 1.81
CA GLU A 289 16.44 -20.55 0.54
C GLU A 289 17.67 -21.44 0.73
N GLY A 290 18.36 -21.83 -0.35
CA GLY A 290 19.46 -22.78 -0.32
C GLY A 290 20.70 -22.33 0.48
N ASP A 291 20.81 -21.05 0.80
CA ASP A 291 21.85 -20.52 1.69
C ASP A 291 21.49 -20.60 3.18
N SER A 292 20.20 -20.72 3.50
CA SER A 292 19.68 -20.78 4.87
C SER A 292 19.17 -22.17 5.27
N LEU A 293 19.01 -23.09 4.32
CA LEU A 293 18.51 -24.43 4.53
C LEU A 293 19.34 -25.47 3.75
N THR A 294 19.93 -26.42 4.45
CA THR A 294 20.71 -27.51 3.82
C THR A 294 19.91 -28.80 3.82
N PRO A 295 19.69 -29.44 2.66
CA PRO A 295 19.02 -30.74 2.63
C PRO A 295 19.91 -31.84 3.21
N THR A 296 19.30 -32.78 3.92
CA THR A 296 19.96 -34.01 4.39
C THR A 296 20.28 -34.95 3.25
N SER A 297 19.44 -34.89 2.20
CA SER A 297 19.67 -35.61 0.94
C SER A 297 19.07 -34.80 -0.21
N LEU A 298 19.83 -34.69 -1.29
CA LEU A 298 19.35 -34.05 -2.53
C LEU A 298 18.45 -34.99 -3.35
N GLY A 299 18.56 -36.32 -3.19
CA GLY A 299 17.88 -37.26 -4.06
C GLY A 299 18.22 -37.01 -5.53
N SER A 300 17.21 -36.84 -6.35
CA SER A 300 17.35 -36.51 -7.80
C SER A 300 17.33 -35.01 -8.09
N TRP A 301 17.30 -34.17 -7.07
CA TRP A 301 17.30 -32.69 -7.19
C TRP A 301 18.73 -32.16 -7.30
N LYS A 302 18.88 -30.98 -7.90
CA LYS A 302 20.17 -30.27 -8.03
C LYS A 302 20.07 -28.90 -7.40
N GLU A 303 21.15 -28.43 -6.81
CA GLU A 303 21.24 -27.03 -6.35
C GLU A 303 21.15 -26.09 -7.55
N GLY A 304 20.44 -24.99 -7.35
CA GLY A 304 20.23 -23.95 -8.33
C GLY A 304 18.77 -23.62 -8.53
N SER A 305 18.50 -22.47 -9.15
CA SER A 305 17.16 -22.00 -9.48
C SER A 305 17.12 -21.48 -10.90
N THR A 306 15.98 -21.67 -11.56
CA THR A 306 15.69 -21.07 -12.88
C THR A 306 14.91 -19.74 -12.73
N ILE A 307 14.59 -19.34 -11.51
CA ILE A 307 13.80 -18.13 -11.19
C ILE A 307 14.76 -17.06 -10.71
N ALA A 308 14.90 -15.97 -11.48
CA ALA A 308 15.87 -14.91 -11.20
C ALA A 308 15.71 -14.25 -9.82
N SER A 309 14.48 -14.15 -9.31
CA SER A 309 14.18 -13.54 -8.01
C SER A 309 14.39 -14.48 -6.82
N PHE A 310 14.63 -15.78 -7.06
CA PHE A 310 14.89 -16.82 -6.08
C PHE A 310 16.09 -17.64 -6.54
N THR A 311 17.28 -17.07 -6.39
CA THR A 311 18.52 -17.63 -6.97
C THR A 311 19.05 -18.84 -6.24
N ASN A 312 18.72 -18.97 -4.96
CA ASN A 312 19.22 -20.03 -4.07
C ASN A 312 18.11 -21.04 -3.83
N GLY A 313 18.11 -22.14 -4.57
CA GLY A 313 17.05 -23.15 -4.44
C GLY A 313 17.49 -24.49 -5.01
N TRP A 314 16.53 -25.33 -5.26
CA TRP A 314 16.76 -26.66 -5.82
C TRP A 314 15.82 -26.88 -7.01
N THR A 315 16.34 -27.48 -8.08
CA THR A 315 15.59 -27.80 -9.29
C THR A 315 15.54 -29.29 -9.52
N TYR A 316 14.44 -29.76 -10.09
CA TYR A 316 14.26 -31.12 -10.57
C TYR A 316 14.00 -31.07 -12.09
N ASP A 317 14.83 -31.78 -12.87
CA ASP A 317 14.78 -31.75 -14.34
C ASP A 317 13.99 -32.95 -14.94
N ASN A 318 13.26 -33.68 -14.13
CA ASN A 318 12.54 -34.90 -14.50
C ASN A 318 13.43 -36.01 -15.09
N THR A 319 14.74 -35.96 -14.88
CA THR A 319 15.70 -36.98 -15.29
C THR A 319 16.20 -37.73 -14.07
N GLY A 320 15.74 -38.90 -13.81
CA GLY A 320 16.19 -39.72 -12.69
C GLY A 320 15.15 -40.66 -12.12
N ASP A 321 15.42 -41.21 -10.97
CA ASP A 321 14.61 -42.19 -10.26
C ASP A 321 13.51 -41.56 -9.37
N ASN A 322 13.27 -40.26 -9.45
CA ASN A 322 12.34 -39.49 -8.62
C ASN A 322 12.65 -39.55 -7.10
N SER A 323 13.90 -39.74 -6.73
CA SER A 323 14.28 -39.69 -5.32
C SER A 323 14.02 -38.27 -4.76
N PRO A 324 13.31 -38.18 -3.61
CA PRO A 324 12.94 -36.87 -3.03
C PRO A 324 14.14 -36.12 -2.49
N ILE A 325 14.04 -34.79 -2.50
CA ILE A 325 14.87 -33.96 -1.63
C ILE A 325 14.36 -34.08 -0.20
N VAL A 326 15.28 -34.23 0.78
CA VAL A 326 14.94 -34.44 2.20
C VAL A 326 15.54 -33.34 3.05
N PHE A 327 14.75 -32.78 3.93
CA PHE A 327 15.15 -31.83 4.96
C PHE A 327 14.78 -32.35 6.34
N ASP A 328 15.66 -32.20 7.30
CA ASP A 328 15.40 -32.53 8.70
C ASP A 328 15.04 -31.23 9.46
N PHE A 329 13.82 -31.15 9.99
CA PHE A 329 13.39 -30.06 10.83
C PHE A 329 13.22 -30.52 12.27
N LYS A 330 13.72 -29.75 13.23
CA LYS A 330 13.30 -29.89 14.62
C LYS A 330 11.93 -29.19 14.75
N ALA A 331 10.88 -29.99 14.84
CA ALA A 331 9.54 -29.46 15.11
C ALA A 331 9.55 -28.72 16.46
N VAL A 332 9.27 -27.43 16.41
CA VAL A 332 8.80 -26.65 17.56
C VAL A 332 7.27 -26.64 17.47
N SER A 333 6.57 -26.71 18.59
CA SER A 333 5.12 -27.03 18.69
C SER A 333 4.14 -26.09 17.96
N TYR A 334 4.63 -25.17 17.12
CA TYR A 334 3.82 -24.15 16.42
C TYR A 334 4.23 -23.92 14.96
N THR A 335 5.00 -24.79 14.33
CA THR A 335 5.46 -24.59 12.94
C THR A 335 4.51 -25.29 11.97
N HIS A 336 3.82 -24.52 11.13
CA HIS A 336 3.15 -25.04 9.95
C HIS A 336 4.12 -24.91 8.76
N LEU A 337 4.48 -26.05 8.17
CA LEU A 337 5.22 -26.10 6.90
C LEU A 337 4.24 -26.18 5.76
N THR A 338 4.17 -25.14 4.94
CA THR A 338 3.54 -25.21 3.62
C THR A 338 4.63 -25.32 2.57
N LEU A 339 4.74 -26.49 1.95
CA LEU A 339 5.57 -26.65 0.75
C LEU A 339 4.77 -26.14 -0.45
N PRO A 340 5.37 -25.39 -1.38
CA PRO A 340 4.69 -25.06 -2.63
C PRO A 340 4.42 -26.38 -3.37
N THR A 341 3.14 -26.65 -3.61
CA THR A 341 2.71 -27.71 -4.53
C THR A 341 2.65 -27.13 -5.94
N ASN A 342 3.36 -27.76 -6.87
CA ASN A 342 3.29 -27.48 -8.31
C ASN A 342 1.86 -27.57 -8.85
#